data_15b47e8aff3d8ad886ae76ebb8dc187e
#
_entry.id   15b47e8aff3d8ad886ae76ebb8dc187e
#
_cell.length_a   1.000
_cell.length_b   1.000
_cell.length_c   1.000
_cell.angle_alpha   90.00
_cell.angle_beta   90.00
_cell.angle_gamma   90.00
#
_symmetry.space_group_name_H-M   'P 1'
#
loop_
_entity.id
_entity.type
_entity.pdbx_description
1 polymer ?
#
loop_
_entity_poly.entity_id
_entity_poly.type
_entity_poly.pdbx_seq_one_letter_code
_entity_poly.pdbx_strand_id
1 'polypeptide(L)'
;MSKNRTRMADIASHAGVSIATVSRVFNGVGQVSDDTRYRVLTAIDELGYERPTMLADDNRLIIGVIVPELTNPIFATFAHTLHSEVDRAGAQAFIASQTPGTTSEEEHTQAFLARGVSGLIFVSGRHADLQADLSRYTNLSQIHMPFVTINGARKEVQAPDFSTEDALGIRASIQHLKELGHRKIAMLGGRHHVVPARRKAEAFRQVMAQEFGITNPTIIETFYTYEAAASATHALIDAGITAIIAGSD
;
A
#
# COMPACT_ATOMS: atom_id res chain seq x y z
N MET A 1 43.77 -2.98 -10.25
CA MET A 1 43.78 -2.92 -8.77
C MET A 1 42.55 -3.67 -8.28
N SER A 2 42.73 -4.85 -7.67
CA SER A 2 41.60 -5.66 -7.12
C SER A 2 40.98 -4.90 -5.95
N LYS A 3 39.70 -4.46 -6.10
CA LYS A 3 38.92 -3.93 -4.98
C LYS A 3 38.79 -5.04 -3.94
N ASN A 4 39.46 -4.87 -2.80
CA ASN A 4 39.34 -5.81 -1.68
C ASN A 4 37.87 -5.87 -1.26
N ARG A 5 37.21 -7.00 -1.49
CA ARG A 5 35.76 -7.17 -1.25
C ARG A 5 35.57 -7.22 0.26
N THR A 6 34.88 -6.22 0.84
CA THR A 6 34.52 -6.15 2.25
C THR A 6 33.87 -7.48 2.70
N ARG A 7 34.27 -8.01 3.84
CA ARG A 7 33.77 -9.28 4.39
C ARG A 7 32.95 -9.03 5.66
N MET A 8 32.12 -9.98 6.04
CA MET A 8 31.34 -9.90 7.31
C MET A 8 32.25 -9.68 8.54
N ALA A 9 33.50 -10.17 8.48
CA ALA A 9 34.50 -9.93 9.54
C ALA A 9 34.89 -8.46 9.64
N ASP A 10 34.97 -7.75 8.54
CA ASP A 10 35.31 -6.33 8.50
C ASP A 10 34.18 -5.49 9.11
N ILE A 11 32.92 -5.83 8.82
CA ILE A 11 31.72 -5.24 9.44
C ILE A 11 31.72 -5.49 10.95
N ALA A 12 31.97 -6.74 11.37
CA ALA A 12 32.00 -7.12 12.77
C ALA A 12 33.06 -6.32 13.54
N SER A 13 34.25 -6.19 12.96
CA SER A 13 35.33 -5.40 13.50
C SER A 13 34.96 -3.92 13.60
N HIS A 14 34.38 -3.34 12.56
CA HIS A 14 34.01 -1.93 12.49
C HIS A 14 32.88 -1.60 13.46
N ALA A 15 31.87 -2.44 13.55
CA ALA A 15 30.73 -2.29 14.46
C ALA A 15 31.04 -2.67 15.91
N GLY A 16 32.21 -3.26 16.21
CA GLY A 16 32.59 -3.71 17.55
C GLY A 16 31.70 -4.85 18.06
N VAL A 17 31.34 -5.79 17.20
CA VAL A 17 30.46 -6.92 17.54
C VAL A 17 31.03 -8.24 16.98
N SER A 18 30.43 -9.38 17.36
CA SER A 18 30.80 -10.68 16.77
C SER A 18 30.25 -10.86 15.35
N ILE A 19 30.90 -11.68 14.53
CA ILE A 19 30.40 -12.08 13.21
C ILE A 19 29.00 -12.70 13.33
N ALA A 20 28.74 -13.47 14.40
CA ALA A 20 27.44 -14.05 14.68
C ALA A 20 26.35 -12.97 14.90
N THR A 21 26.72 -11.86 15.55
CA THR A 21 25.81 -10.70 15.75
C THR A 21 25.51 -10.02 14.41
N VAL A 22 26.53 -9.80 13.57
CA VAL A 22 26.34 -9.28 12.21
C VAL A 22 25.40 -10.18 11.43
N SER A 23 25.61 -11.50 11.46
CA SER A 23 24.74 -12.46 10.79
C SER A 23 23.29 -12.42 11.29
N ARG A 24 23.06 -12.25 12.61
CA ARG A 24 21.72 -12.09 13.19
C ARG A 24 21.03 -10.82 12.71
N VAL A 25 21.74 -9.70 12.65
CA VAL A 25 21.20 -8.44 12.12
C VAL A 25 20.83 -8.59 10.65
N PHE A 26 21.69 -9.22 9.83
CA PHE A 26 21.46 -9.48 8.43
C PHE A 26 20.24 -10.37 8.16
N ASN A 27 20.07 -11.41 8.96
CA ASN A 27 19.02 -12.41 8.74
C ASN A 27 17.75 -12.08 9.53
N GLY A 28 17.71 -11.00 10.30
CA GLY A 28 16.58 -10.63 11.14
C GLY A 28 16.24 -11.66 12.23
N VAL A 29 17.19 -12.56 12.58
CA VAL A 29 16.98 -13.69 13.50
C VAL A 29 17.55 -13.37 14.88
N GLY A 30 16.76 -13.61 15.94
CA GLY A 30 17.17 -13.44 17.33
C GLY A 30 17.03 -11.99 17.83
N GLN A 31 17.07 -11.84 19.15
CA GLN A 31 17.02 -10.50 19.79
C GLN A 31 18.39 -9.82 19.68
N VAL A 32 18.42 -8.69 18.99
CA VAL A 32 19.56 -7.78 18.94
C VAL A 32 19.04 -6.42 19.38
N SER A 33 19.75 -5.75 20.31
CA SER A 33 19.36 -4.41 20.76
C SER A 33 19.40 -3.40 19.60
N ASP A 34 18.54 -2.39 19.68
CA ASP A 34 18.43 -1.35 18.63
C ASP A 34 19.77 -0.62 18.43
N ASP A 35 20.51 -0.35 19.50
CA ASP A 35 21.86 0.23 19.43
C ASP A 35 22.83 -0.66 18.65
N THR A 36 22.85 -1.96 18.95
CA THR A 36 23.70 -2.92 18.23
C THR A 36 23.29 -3.04 16.76
N ARG A 37 21.99 -3.06 16.48
CA ARG A 37 21.47 -3.06 15.12
C ARG A 37 21.91 -1.81 14.37
N TYR A 38 21.77 -0.64 14.98
CA TYR A 38 22.17 0.64 14.38
C TYR A 38 23.67 0.64 14.04
N ARG A 39 24.55 0.25 14.98
CA ARG A 39 26.01 0.18 14.74
C ARG A 39 26.37 -0.75 13.58
N VAL A 40 25.72 -1.91 13.49
CA VAL A 40 25.96 -2.86 12.38
C VAL A 40 25.51 -2.28 11.05
N LEU A 41 24.33 -1.66 10.99
CA LEU A 41 23.82 -1.03 9.75
C LEU A 41 24.70 0.14 9.30
N THR A 42 25.17 0.97 10.22
CA THR A 42 26.11 2.05 9.94
C THR A 42 27.43 1.51 9.39
N ALA A 43 27.98 0.46 10.00
CA ALA A 43 29.20 -0.18 9.51
C ALA A 43 29.06 -0.79 8.10
N ILE A 44 27.88 -1.31 7.76
CA ILE A 44 27.56 -1.83 6.43
C ILE A 44 27.61 -0.70 5.39
N ASP A 45 26.96 0.43 5.72
CA ASP A 45 26.88 1.59 4.83
C ASP A 45 28.25 2.23 4.62
N GLU A 46 29.00 2.49 5.71
CA GLU A 46 30.34 3.09 5.68
C GLU A 46 31.37 2.25 4.92
N LEU A 47 31.28 0.91 5.04
CA LEU A 47 32.21 -0.01 4.37
C LEU A 47 31.75 -0.36 2.94
N GLY A 48 30.59 0.12 2.50
CA GLY A 48 30.03 -0.20 1.19
C GLY A 48 29.88 -1.70 0.97
N TYR A 49 29.46 -2.43 2.01
CA TYR A 49 29.33 -3.88 1.92
C TYR A 49 28.10 -4.27 1.11
N GLU A 50 28.34 -4.78 -0.07
CA GLU A 50 27.31 -5.48 -0.83
C GLU A 50 27.31 -6.97 -0.42
N ARG A 51 26.17 -7.46 0.08
CA ARG A 51 25.99 -8.89 0.33
C ARG A 51 26.41 -9.65 -0.92
N PRO A 52 27.36 -10.60 -0.86
CA PRO A 52 27.58 -11.49 -1.99
C PRO A 52 26.23 -12.09 -2.35
N THR A 53 25.77 -11.88 -3.55
CA THR A 53 24.68 -12.67 -4.11
C THR A 53 25.19 -14.10 -4.07
N MET A 54 24.96 -14.81 -2.98
CA MET A 54 24.96 -16.26 -3.03
C MET A 54 24.06 -16.55 -4.20
N LEU A 55 24.54 -17.30 -5.17
CA LEU A 55 23.81 -17.79 -6.33
C LEU A 55 22.37 -17.95 -5.87
N ALA A 56 21.49 -17.07 -6.37
CA ALA A 56 20.10 -17.03 -5.95
C ALA A 56 19.67 -18.49 -5.99
N ASP A 57 19.15 -18.98 -4.87
CA ASP A 57 18.54 -20.30 -4.88
C ASP A 57 17.53 -20.20 -6.03
N ASP A 58 17.81 -20.90 -7.14
CA ASP A 58 17.11 -20.75 -8.42
C ASP A 58 15.61 -21.13 -8.26
N ASN A 59 15.22 -21.43 -7.02
CA ASN A 59 13.93 -21.90 -6.58
C ASN A 59 13.20 -20.92 -5.63
N ARG A 60 13.68 -19.68 -5.45
CA ARG A 60 12.93 -18.68 -4.66
C ARG A 60 11.66 -18.28 -5.42
N LEU A 61 10.52 -18.34 -4.71
CA LEU A 61 9.26 -17.82 -5.25
C LEU A 61 9.41 -16.31 -5.56
N ILE A 62 8.94 -15.89 -6.70
CA ILE A 62 8.92 -14.48 -7.11
C ILE A 62 7.48 -13.99 -7.05
N ILE A 63 7.24 -12.92 -6.31
CA ILE A 63 5.91 -12.30 -6.17
C ILE A 63 5.93 -10.96 -6.88
N GLY A 64 5.07 -10.81 -7.89
CA GLY A 64 4.83 -9.53 -8.56
C GLY A 64 3.87 -8.67 -7.75
N VAL A 65 4.26 -7.45 -7.42
CA VAL A 65 3.43 -6.47 -6.71
C VAL A 65 3.17 -5.29 -7.63
N ILE A 66 1.90 -4.98 -7.89
CA ILE A 66 1.51 -3.85 -8.72
C ILE A 66 0.77 -2.83 -7.85
N VAL A 67 1.32 -1.61 -7.77
CA VAL A 67 0.73 -0.49 -7.05
C VAL A 67 0.33 0.63 -8.02
N PRO A 68 -0.66 1.50 -7.69
CA PRO A 68 -1.09 2.55 -8.62
C PRO A 68 0.02 3.54 -8.96
N GLU A 69 0.63 4.13 -7.94
CA GLU A 69 1.65 5.18 -8.07
C GLU A 69 2.51 5.23 -6.80
N LEU A 70 3.72 5.74 -6.91
CA LEU A 70 4.63 5.88 -5.76
C LEU A 70 4.70 7.32 -5.23
N THR A 71 4.08 8.28 -5.91
CA THR A 71 4.00 9.68 -5.49
C THR A 71 3.04 9.87 -4.32
N ASN A 72 2.01 9.04 -4.21
CA ASN A 72 1.14 9.00 -3.05
C ASN A 72 1.81 8.16 -1.94
N PRO A 73 2.06 8.73 -0.74
CA PRO A 73 2.79 8.07 0.35
C PRO A 73 2.20 6.73 0.79
N ILE A 74 0.89 6.54 0.71
CA ILE A 74 0.24 5.29 1.10
C ILE A 74 0.68 4.12 0.20
N PHE A 75 0.79 4.34 -1.11
CA PHE A 75 1.20 3.27 -2.02
C PHE A 75 2.69 2.97 -1.93
N ALA A 76 3.52 3.98 -1.66
CA ALA A 76 4.93 3.78 -1.33
C ALA A 76 5.08 2.95 -0.03
N THR A 77 4.25 3.21 0.97
CA THR A 77 4.22 2.44 2.22
C THR A 77 3.77 1.00 1.98
N PHE A 78 2.72 0.77 1.17
CA PHE A 78 2.32 -0.58 0.77
C PHE A 78 3.45 -1.31 0.05
N ALA A 79 4.09 -0.66 -0.93
CA ALA A 79 5.20 -1.26 -1.68
C ALA A 79 6.34 -1.68 -0.75
N HIS A 80 6.74 -0.81 0.17
CA HIS A 80 7.79 -1.10 1.16
C HIS A 80 7.40 -2.24 2.11
N THR A 81 6.19 -2.20 2.64
CA THR A 81 5.71 -3.21 3.59
C THR A 81 5.59 -4.58 2.91
N LEU A 82 4.98 -4.63 1.72
CA LEU A 82 4.84 -5.87 0.96
C LEU A 82 6.20 -6.44 0.56
N HIS A 83 7.15 -5.60 0.13
CA HIS A 83 8.52 -6.04 -0.13
C HIS A 83 9.13 -6.71 1.10
N SER A 84 9.02 -6.06 2.26
CA SER A 84 9.60 -6.57 3.52
C SER A 84 8.95 -7.87 3.99
N GLU A 85 7.62 -8.00 3.85
CA GLU A 85 6.90 -9.21 4.26
C GLU A 85 7.17 -10.39 3.30
N VAL A 86 7.23 -10.14 1.99
CA VAL A 86 7.59 -11.14 0.98
C VAL A 86 9.02 -11.65 1.22
N ASP A 87 9.96 -10.75 1.49
CA ASP A 87 11.36 -11.16 1.80
C ASP A 87 11.43 -11.95 3.11
N ARG A 88 10.68 -11.55 4.14
CA ARG A 88 10.58 -12.30 5.41
C ARG A 88 9.98 -13.71 5.21
N ALA A 89 9.08 -13.86 4.26
CA ALA A 89 8.52 -15.17 3.88
C ALA A 89 9.48 -16.02 3.03
N GLY A 90 10.68 -15.54 2.74
CA GLY A 90 11.68 -16.26 1.94
C GLY A 90 11.49 -16.18 0.43
N ALA A 91 10.56 -15.33 -0.04
CA ALA A 91 10.32 -15.05 -1.45
C ALA A 91 11.01 -13.74 -1.88
N GLN A 92 10.89 -13.38 -3.15
CA GLN A 92 11.41 -12.12 -3.70
C GLN A 92 10.26 -11.29 -4.27
N ALA A 93 10.16 -10.03 -3.88
CA ALA A 93 9.16 -9.11 -4.44
C ALA A 93 9.70 -8.34 -5.64
N PHE A 94 8.94 -8.33 -6.73
CA PHE A 94 9.13 -7.43 -7.86
C PHE A 94 8.02 -6.41 -7.87
N ILE A 95 8.36 -5.14 -7.68
CA ILE A 95 7.38 -4.05 -7.57
C ILE A 95 7.30 -3.29 -8.89
N ALA A 96 6.09 -3.10 -9.37
CA ALA A 96 5.77 -2.22 -10.49
C ALA A 96 4.76 -1.17 -10.05
N SER A 97 4.90 0.05 -10.55
CA SER A 97 3.93 1.12 -10.32
C SER A 97 3.34 1.61 -11.62
N GLN A 98 2.06 1.93 -11.57
CA GLN A 98 1.36 2.55 -12.69
C GLN A 98 1.49 4.07 -12.57
N THR A 99 1.87 4.72 -13.65
CA THR A 99 1.85 6.19 -13.73
C THR A 99 0.97 6.57 -14.92
N PRO A 100 0.08 7.54 -14.81
CA PRO A 100 -0.76 7.97 -15.92
C PRO A 100 0.09 8.26 -17.17
N GLY A 101 -0.29 7.66 -18.31
CA GLY A 101 0.44 7.82 -19.57
C GLY A 101 1.68 6.92 -19.73
N THR A 102 1.97 6.03 -18.79
CA THR A 102 3.05 5.03 -18.89
C THR A 102 2.48 3.61 -18.94
N THR A 103 3.27 2.64 -18.51
CA THR A 103 2.93 1.22 -18.54
C THR A 103 1.68 0.93 -17.69
N SER A 104 0.73 0.25 -18.29
CA SER A 104 -0.54 -0.12 -17.66
C SER A 104 -0.40 -1.32 -16.72
N GLU A 105 -1.42 -1.53 -15.86
CA GLU A 105 -1.50 -2.74 -15.02
C GLU A 105 -1.47 -4.03 -15.85
N GLU A 106 -2.08 -4.00 -17.06
CA GLU A 106 -2.05 -5.13 -17.98
C GLU A 106 -0.63 -5.45 -18.45
N GLU A 107 0.10 -4.43 -18.91
CA GLU A 107 1.48 -4.61 -19.39
C GLU A 107 2.41 -5.09 -18.27
N HIS A 108 2.24 -4.58 -17.04
CA HIS A 108 2.99 -5.08 -15.87
C HIS A 108 2.64 -6.53 -15.56
N THR A 109 1.35 -6.88 -15.63
CA THR A 109 0.90 -8.25 -15.40
C THR A 109 1.54 -9.20 -16.42
N GLN A 110 1.49 -8.87 -17.70
CA GLN A 110 2.10 -9.68 -18.76
C GLN A 110 3.62 -9.79 -18.61
N ALA A 111 4.28 -8.69 -18.25
CA ALA A 111 5.71 -8.68 -18.00
C ALA A 111 6.12 -9.57 -16.82
N PHE A 112 5.32 -9.64 -15.77
CA PHE A 112 5.53 -10.53 -14.63
C PHE A 112 5.29 -11.99 -15.00
N LEU A 113 4.21 -12.29 -15.71
CA LEU A 113 3.94 -13.64 -16.21
C LEU A 113 5.08 -14.15 -17.10
N ALA A 114 5.57 -13.31 -18.01
CA ALA A 114 6.71 -13.65 -18.87
C ALA A 114 8.01 -13.92 -18.10
N ARG A 115 8.15 -13.39 -16.89
CA ARG A 115 9.28 -13.62 -15.98
C ARG A 115 9.09 -14.80 -15.03
N GLY A 116 7.95 -15.51 -15.13
CA GLY A 116 7.67 -16.69 -14.32
C GLY A 116 7.44 -16.38 -12.85
N VAL A 117 6.74 -15.27 -12.53
CA VAL A 117 6.35 -15.01 -11.14
C VAL A 117 5.44 -16.12 -10.60
N SER A 118 5.57 -16.42 -9.32
CA SER A 118 4.81 -17.46 -8.63
C SER A 118 3.45 -16.99 -8.12
N GLY A 119 3.23 -15.67 -8.06
CA GLY A 119 1.98 -15.05 -7.64
C GLY A 119 1.99 -13.54 -7.83
N LEU A 120 0.82 -12.93 -7.73
CA LEU A 120 0.62 -11.50 -7.96
C LEU A 120 -0.14 -10.85 -6.80
N ILE A 121 0.23 -9.61 -6.46
CA ILE A 121 -0.50 -8.76 -5.51
C ILE A 121 -0.88 -7.47 -6.23
N PHE A 122 -2.18 -7.18 -6.28
CA PHE A 122 -2.73 -5.95 -6.85
C PHE A 122 -3.19 -5.03 -5.73
N VAL A 123 -2.61 -3.84 -5.64
CA VAL A 123 -2.97 -2.83 -4.63
C VAL A 123 -3.79 -1.73 -5.28
N SER A 124 -5.03 -1.53 -4.85
CA SER A 124 -5.93 -0.48 -5.36
C SER A 124 -5.91 -0.34 -6.90
N GLY A 125 -5.81 -1.47 -7.58
CA GLY A 125 -5.69 -1.53 -9.03
C GLY A 125 -7.04 -1.46 -9.75
N ARG A 126 -7.07 -1.95 -10.99
CA ARG A 126 -8.29 -1.96 -11.81
C ARG A 126 -9.42 -2.79 -11.21
N HIS A 127 -9.13 -3.76 -10.34
CA HIS A 127 -10.14 -4.49 -9.58
C HIS A 127 -10.98 -3.57 -8.68
N ALA A 128 -10.44 -2.45 -8.24
CA ALA A 128 -11.14 -1.46 -7.43
C ALA A 128 -11.93 -0.43 -8.25
N ASP A 129 -11.81 -0.41 -9.57
CA ASP A 129 -12.52 0.49 -10.48
C ASP A 129 -13.75 -0.21 -11.08
N LEU A 130 -14.93 0.24 -10.71
CA LEU A 130 -16.21 -0.34 -11.16
C LEU A 130 -16.45 -0.21 -12.66
N GLN A 131 -15.72 0.66 -13.35
CA GLN A 131 -15.81 0.87 -14.80
C GLN A 131 -14.74 0.08 -15.55
N ALA A 132 -13.82 -0.58 -14.84
CA ALA A 132 -12.75 -1.32 -15.47
C ALA A 132 -13.20 -2.67 -16.03
N ASP A 133 -12.60 -3.06 -17.13
CA ASP A 133 -12.62 -4.44 -17.61
C ASP A 133 -11.83 -5.34 -16.65
N LEU A 134 -12.46 -6.45 -16.26
CA LEU A 134 -11.91 -7.43 -15.32
C LEU A 134 -11.38 -8.70 -16.00
N SER A 135 -11.35 -8.74 -17.32
CA SER A 135 -10.94 -9.93 -18.11
C SER A 135 -9.57 -10.46 -17.68
N ARG A 136 -8.63 -9.59 -17.30
CA ARG A 136 -7.30 -10.01 -16.83
C ARG A 136 -7.35 -10.88 -15.57
N TYR A 137 -8.20 -10.52 -14.61
CA TYR A 137 -8.34 -11.31 -13.37
C TYR A 137 -8.99 -12.65 -13.65
N THR A 138 -9.97 -12.67 -14.56
CA THR A 138 -10.57 -13.91 -15.06
C THR A 138 -9.53 -14.79 -15.76
N ASN A 139 -8.69 -14.19 -16.62
CA ASN A 139 -7.62 -14.90 -17.31
C ASN A 139 -6.58 -15.46 -16.32
N LEU A 140 -6.18 -14.70 -15.30
CA LEU A 140 -5.29 -15.19 -14.25
C LEU A 140 -5.87 -16.41 -13.53
N SER A 141 -7.16 -16.37 -13.21
CA SER A 141 -7.86 -17.52 -12.60
C SER A 141 -7.90 -18.73 -13.54
N GLN A 142 -8.14 -18.53 -14.84
CA GLN A 142 -8.18 -19.61 -15.83
C GLN A 142 -6.82 -20.32 -16.00
N ILE A 143 -5.72 -19.57 -15.93
CA ILE A 143 -4.37 -20.15 -15.99
C ILE A 143 -3.86 -20.61 -14.62
N HIS A 144 -4.72 -20.58 -13.59
CA HIS A 144 -4.38 -20.94 -12.20
C HIS A 144 -3.20 -20.13 -11.63
N MET A 145 -3.01 -18.89 -12.07
CA MET A 145 -2.03 -17.98 -11.48
C MET A 145 -2.54 -17.47 -10.13
N PRO A 146 -1.88 -17.76 -9.01
CA PRO A 146 -2.29 -17.24 -7.71
C PRO A 146 -2.20 -15.72 -7.68
N PHE A 147 -3.24 -15.05 -7.20
CA PHE A 147 -3.19 -13.62 -6.95
C PHE A 147 -4.10 -13.21 -5.79
N VAL A 148 -3.80 -12.09 -5.20
CA VAL A 148 -4.61 -11.43 -4.17
C VAL A 148 -4.81 -9.96 -4.52
N THR A 149 -5.89 -9.38 -4.01
CA THR A 149 -6.18 -7.96 -4.17
C THR A 149 -6.15 -7.25 -2.81
N ILE A 150 -5.74 -6.00 -2.83
CA ILE A 150 -5.73 -5.13 -1.65
C ILE A 150 -6.54 -3.88 -1.96
N ASN A 151 -7.45 -3.55 -1.05
CA ASN A 151 -8.22 -2.32 -1.05
C ASN A 151 -9.15 -2.16 -2.27
N GLY A 152 -10.05 -3.12 -2.46
CA GLY A 152 -11.01 -2.96 -3.54
C GLY A 152 -11.81 -4.20 -3.93
N ALA A 153 -12.18 -5.05 -2.96
CA ALA A 153 -12.93 -6.28 -3.24
C ALA A 153 -14.15 -6.06 -4.14
N ARG A 154 -14.24 -6.85 -5.19
CA ARG A 154 -15.39 -6.97 -6.07
C ARG A 154 -15.81 -8.45 -6.19
N LYS A 155 -17.11 -8.71 -6.19
CA LYS A 155 -17.65 -10.08 -6.26
C LYS A 155 -17.27 -10.81 -7.55
N GLU A 156 -17.01 -10.06 -8.61
CA GLU A 156 -16.62 -10.57 -9.92
C GLU A 156 -15.17 -11.03 -9.98
N VAL A 157 -14.33 -10.58 -9.04
CA VAL A 157 -12.92 -10.99 -8.94
C VAL A 157 -12.82 -12.10 -7.91
N GLN A 158 -12.60 -13.32 -8.39
CA GLN A 158 -12.49 -14.51 -7.54
C GLN A 158 -11.06 -14.66 -6.99
N ALA A 159 -10.72 -13.81 -6.03
CA ALA A 159 -9.45 -13.86 -5.32
C ALA A 159 -9.64 -13.40 -3.87
N PRO A 160 -8.76 -13.78 -2.95
CA PRO A 160 -8.72 -13.18 -1.61
C PRO A 160 -8.49 -11.68 -1.73
N ASP A 161 -9.28 -10.88 -0.97
CA ASP A 161 -9.11 -9.44 -0.87
C ASP A 161 -8.87 -9.02 0.58
N PHE A 162 -7.96 -8.08 0.75
CA PHE A 162 -7.63 -7.47 2.03
C PHE A 162 -7.97 -5.99 1.97
N SER A 163 -9.05 -5.60 2.62
CA SER A 163 -9.53 -4.20 2.63
C SER A 163 -9.71 -3.70 4.05
N THR A 164 -9.61 -2.39 4.21
CA THR A 164 -9.98 -1.71 5.46
C THR A 164 -11.49 -1.73 5.66
N GLU A 165 -11.94 -1.70 6.92
CA GLU A 165 -13.35 -1.51 7.28
C GLU A 165 -13.75 -0.03 7.17
N ASP A 166 -13.94 0.41 5.94
CA ASP A 166 -14.25 1.81 5.60
C ASP A 166 -15.47 2.34 6.36
N ALA A 167 -16.50 1.50 6.53
CA ALA A 167 -17.73 1.89 7.23
C ALA A 167 -17.48 2.15 8.72
N LEU A 168 -16.64 1.36 9.36
CA LEU A 168 -16.28 1.53 10.77
C LEU A 168 -15.48 2.83 10.96
N GLY A 169 -14.52 3.10 10.07
CA GLY A 169 -13.74 4.33 10.09
C GLY A 169 -14.60 5.59 9.95
N ILE A 170 -15.50 5.60 8.99
CA ILE A 170 -16.44 6.73 8.78
C ILE A 170 -17.37 6.90 9.98
N ARG A 171 -17.90 5.81 10.55
CA ARG A 171 -18.74 5.86 11.76
C ARG A 171 -17.97 6.48 12.93
N ALA A 172 -16.75 6.03 13.18
CA ALA A 172 -15.92 6.55 14.27
C ALA A 172 -15.62 8.05 14.08
N SER A 173 -15.32 8.48 12.87
CA SER A 173 -15.07 9.89 12.54
C SER A 173 -16.31 10.76 12.79
N ILE A 174 -17.49 10.33 12.34
CA ILE A 174 -18.74 11.07 12.57
C ILE A 174 -19.08 11.13 14.07
N GLN A 175 -18.92 10.03 14.79
CA GLN A 175 -19.17 10.00 16.23
C GLN A 175 -18.26 10.97 16.97
N HIS A 176 -16.97 11.00 16.65
CA HIS A 176 -16.03 11.95 17.23
C HIS A 176 -16.43 13.39 16.95
N LEU A 177 -16.80 13.73 15.73
CA LEU A 177 -17.24 15.10 15.36
C LEU A 177 -18.57 15.45 16.07
N LYS A 178 -19.47 14.48 16.24
CA LYS A 178 -20.73 14.68 17.01
C LYS A 178 -20.45 14.99 18.47
N GLU A 179 -19.50 14.32 19.10
CA GLU A 179 -19.09 14.57 20.50
C GLU A 179 -18.46 15.96 20.66
N LEU A 180 -17.78 16.47 19.62
CA LEU A 180 -17.28 17.83 19.57
C LEU A 180 -18.38 18.88 19.27
N GLY A 181 -19.64 18.47 19.08
CA GLY A 181 -20.77 19.36 18.83
C GLY A 181 -21.05 19.69 17.38
N HIS A 182 -20.30 19.12 16.42
CA HIS A 182 -20.55 19.33 15.01
C HIS A 182 -21.80 18.60 14.54
N ARG A 183 -22.62 19.30 13.73
CA ARG A 183 -23.82 18.75 13.08
C ARG A 183 -23.84 19.01 11.57
N LYS A 184 -23.19 20.08 11.13
CA LYS A 184 -23.02 20.42 9.72
C LYS A 184 -21.68 19.83 9.25
N ILE A 185 -21.70 18.55 8.92
CA ILE A 185 -20.54 17.75 8.52
C ILE A 185 -20.65 17.47 7.04
N ALA A 186 -19.56 17.66 6.28
CA ALA A 186 -19.45 17.24 4.90
C ALA A 186 -18.35 16.20 4.72
N MET A 187 -18.38 15.50 3.58
CA MET A 187 -17.33 14.60 3.18
C MET A 187 -16.67 15.07 1.89
N LEU A 188 -15.35 15.13 1.88
CA LEU A 188 -14.53 15.18 0.67
C LEU A 188 -14.15 13.76 0.30
N GLY A 189 -14.87 13.19 -0.67
CA GLY A 189 -14.70 11.81 -1.11
C GLY A 189 -13.88 11.69 -2.39
N GLY A 190 -13.48 10.47 -2.70
CA GLY A 190 -12.95 10.12 -4.02
C GLY A 190 -14.06 9.84 -5.03
N ARG A 191 -13.67 9.45 -6.23
CA ARG A 191 -14.59 9.16 -7.33
C ARG A 191 -15.49 7.96 -7.03
N HIS A 192 -16.79 8.08 -7.27
CA HIS A 192 -17.81 7.07 -6.93
C HIS A 192 -17.62 5.71 -7.64
N HIS A 193 -16.93 5.67 -8.79
CA HIS A 193 -16.61 4.42 -9.47
C HIS A 193 -15.44 3.64 -8.83
N VAL A 194 -14.74 4.24 -7.85
CA VAL A 194 -13.67 3.56 -7.10
C VAL A 194 -14.28 2.93 -5.84
N VAL A 195 -14.14 1.63 -5.69
CA VAL A 195 -14.80 0.83 -4.62
C VAL A 195 -14.58 1.39 -3.22
N PRO A 196 -13.38 1.69 -2.73
CA PRO A 196 -13.17 2.26 -1.41
C PRO A 196 -13.85 3.64 -1.22
N ALA A 197 -13.79 4.49 -2.24
CA ALA A 197 -14.45 5.80 -2.19
C ALA A 197 -15.97 5.65 -2.09
N ARG A 198 -16.55 4.74 -2.88
CA ARG A 198 -17.99 4.45 -2.83
C ARG A 198 -18.41 3.90 -1.47
N ARG A 199 -17.68 2.93 -0.90
CA ARG A 199 -17.96 2.37 0.42
C ARG A 199 -17.97 3.46 1.52
N LYS A 200 -16.98 4.36 1.51
CA LYS A 200 -16.91 5.48 2.44
C LYS A 200 -18.09 6.44 2.28
N ALA A 201 -18.44 6.79 1.05
CA ALA A 201 -19.56 7.66 0.77
C ALA A 201 -20.92 7.04 1.17
N GLU A 202 -21.12 5.74 0.93
CA GLU A 202 -22.31 5.00 1.35
C GLU A 202 -22.41 4.96 2.88
N ALA A 203 -21.30 4.64 3.58
CA ALA A 203 -21.25 4.64 5.03
C ALA A 203 -21.52 6.04 5.59
N PHE A 204 -20.96 7.10 4.98
CA PHE A 204 -21.23 8.48 5.40
C PHE A 204 -22.71 8.83 5.30
N ARG A 205 -23.37 8.53 4.18
CA ARG A 205 -24.82 8.76 4.03
C ARG A 205 -25.62 8.01 5.09
N GLN A 206 -25.31 6.73 5.30
CA GLN A 206 -26.01 5.90 6.27
C GLN A 206 -25.88 6.44 7.68
N VAL A 207 -24.66 6.77 8.12
CA VAL A 207 -24.41 7.26 9.47
C VAL A 207 -24.99 8.65 9.69
N MET A 208 -24.92 9.57 8.72
CA MET A 208 -25.53 10.90 8.80
C MET A 208 -27.06 10.81 8.91
N ALA A 209 -27.70 9.87 8.21
CA ALA A 209 -29.12 9.61 8.35
C ALA A 209 -29.48 9.06 9.74
N GLN A 210 -28.69 8.11 10.25
CA GLN A 210 -28.92 7.49 11.56
C GLN A 210 -28.70 8.46 12.72
N GLU A 211 -27.63 9.25 12.70
CA GLU A 211 -27.21 10.08 13.83
C GLU A 211 -27.84 11.48 13.83
N PHE A 212 -28.18 12.01 12.68
CA PHE A 212 -28.67 13.39 12.53
C PHE A 212 -29.98 13.52 11.75
N GLY A 213 -30.54 12.44 11.21
CA GLY A 213 -31.71 12.48 10.35
C GLY A 213 -31.46 13.11 8.97
N ILE A 214 -30.20 13.27 8.56
CA ILE A 214 -29.82 13.90 7.30
C ILE A 214 -29.69 12.82 6.22
N THR A 215 -30.69 12.69 5.37
CA THR A 215 -30.75 11.66 4.31
C THR A 215 -29.94 12.01 3.05
N ASN A 216 -29.67 13.28 2.82
CA ASN A 216 -28.85 13.74 1.71
C ASN A 216 -27.71 14.65 2.21
N PRO A 217 -26.69 14.08 2.86
CA PRO A 217 -25.57 14.87 3.36
C PRO A 217 -24.67 15.34 2.22
N THR A 218 -23.95 16.44 2.46
CA THR A 218 -23.02 17.02 1.49
C THR A 218 -21.80 16.11 1.32
N ILE A 219 -21.61 15.60 0.10
CA ILE A 219 -20.43 14.86 -0.33
C ILE A 219 -19.91 15.52 -1.59
N ILE A 220 -18.66 15.92 -1.60
CA ILE A 220 -17.98 16.44 -2.79
C ILE A 220 -16.97 15.41 -3.26
N GLU A 221 -17.12 14.97 -4.50
CA GLU A 221 -16.13 14.09 -5.14
C GLU A 221 -14.94 14.93 -5.60
N THR A 222 -13.74 14.51 -5.18
CA THR A 222 -12.48 15.15 -5.57
C THR A 222 -11.49 14.12 -6.08
N PHE A 223 -10.41 14.62 -6.68
CA PHE A 223 -9.17 13.86 -6.73
C PHE A 223 -8.50 13.94 -5.35
N TYR A 224 -7.77 12.91 -4.96
CA TYR A 224 -6.99 12.92 -3.72
C TYR A 224 -5.71 13.74 -3.90
N THR A 225 -5.89 15.04 -4.15
CA THR A 225 -4.81 16.04 -4.28
C THR A 225 -5.09 17.23 -3.40
N TYR A 226 -4.02 17.89 -2.97
CA TYR A 226 -4.12 19.09 -2.14
C TYR A 226 -4.97 20.20 -2.80
N GLU A 227 -4.73 20.48 -4.08
CA GLU A 227 -5.38 21.57 -4.82
C GLU A 227 -6.89 21.33 -4.95
N ALA A 228 -7.30 20.09 -5.26
CA ALA A 228 -8.71 19.73 -5.37
C ALA A 228 -9.42 19.82 -4.00
N ALA A 229 -8.78 19.36 -2.95
CA ALA A 229 -9.31 19.43 -1.58
C ALA A 229 -9.40 20.89 -1.10
N ALA A 230 -8.38 21.71 -1.31
CA ALA A 230 -8.39 23.12 -0.93
C ALA A 230 -9.51 23.89 -1.62
N SER A 231 -9.67 23.72 -2.94
CA SER A 231 -10.75 24.36 -3.69
C SER A 231 -12.13 23.96 -3.18
N ALA A 232 -12.38 22.68 -2.95
CA ALA A 232 -13.66 22.19 -2.44
C ALA A 232 -13.94 22.67 -1.01
N THR A 233 -12.90 22.79 -0.17
CA THR A 233 -13.04 23.24 1.22
C THR A 233 -13.57 24.65 1.31
N HIS A 234 -13.12 25.59 0.47
CA HIS A 234 -13.64 26.97 0.47
C HIS A 234 -15.16 27.01 0.24
N ALA A 235 -15.65 26.28 -0.75
CA ALA A 235 -17.08 26.21 -1.04
C ALA A 235 -17.89 25.61 0.14
N LEU A 236 -17.32 24.62 0.86
CA LEU A 236 -17.96 24.03 2.04
C LEU A 236 -18.01 25.00 3.21
N ILE A 237 -16.97 25.81 3.44
CA ILE A 237 -16.94 26.83 4.48
C ILE A 237 -18.01 27.89 4.19
N ASP A 238 -18.10 28.38 2.94
CA ASP A 238 -19.11 29.35 2.51
C ASP A 238 -20.54 28.81 2.68
N ALA A 239 -20.74 27.49 2.52
CA ALA A 239 -22.00 26.82 2.78
C ALA A 239 -22.30 26.60 4.27
N GLY A 240 -21.42 27.06 5.17
CA GLY A 240 -21.56 26.95 6.62
C GLY A 240 -21.31 25.56 7.19
N ILE A 241 -20.56 24.71 6.49
CA ILE A 241 -20.06 23.44 7.01
C ILE A 241 -19.03 23.72 8.11
N THR A 242 -19.14 23.00 9.22
CA THR A 242 -18.29 23.22 10.41
C THR A 242 -17.27 22.12 10.63
N ALA A 243 -17.40 20.99 9.93
CA ALA A 243 -16.44 19.89 9.98
C ALA A 243 -16.43 19.14 8.65
N ILE A 244 -15.27 18.61 8.29
CA ILE A 244 -15.06 17.88 7.05
C ILE A 244 -14.39 16.54 7.37
N ILE A 245 -14.90 15.47 6.79
CA ILE A 245 -14.26 14.17 6.77
C ILE A 245 -13.61 13.97 5.41
N ALA A 246 -12.28 13.80 5.38
CA ALA A 246 -11.56 13.49 4.16
C ALA A 246 -11.63 11.99 3.86
N GLY A 247 -11.77 11.64 2.60
CA GLY A 247 -11.79 10.25 2.14
C GLY A 247 -10.39 9.61 2.12
N SER A 248 -9.35 10.44 2.16
CA SER A 248 -7.93 10.10 2.32
C SER A 248 -7.21 11.28 2.96
N ASP A 249 -6.15 11.04 3.64
CA ASP A 249 -5.19 12.00 4.20
C ASP A 249 -4.11 12.39 3.19
#